data_5291f0869ea4e853ac6e4ebe0c05c10e
#
_entry.id   5291f0869ea4e853ac6e4ebe0c05c10e
#
_cell.length_a   1.000
_cell.length_b   1.000
_cell.length_c   1.000
_cell.angle_alpha   90.00
_cell.angle_beta   90.00
_cell.angle_gamma   90.00
#
_symmetry.space_group_name_H-M   'P 1'
#
loop_
_entity.id
_entity.type
_entity.pdbx_description
1 polymer ?
#
loop_
_entity_poly.entity_id
_entity_poly.type
_entity_poly.pdbx_seq_one_letter_code
_entity_poly.pdbx_strand_id
1 'polypeptide(L)'
;MNLVPDFKNTLFNYNVKDIALDFSEMGIDAAINNDILAEVPIAKSIVAFCKTGVAIRDRNLLKQTLRFIDEFRRNAISPEKVEDYKKKMENPKFAEKELSRVLYLLDCNIDTVKSGILARMYASYIDGKISWNVFCELSDLNSRVFIADYKALVIMD
;
A
#
# COMPACT_ATOMS: atom_id res chain seq x y z
N MET A 1 -6.48 10.37 -13.52
CA MET A 1 -5.91 9.01 -13.39
C MET A 1 -6.62 8.29 -12.26
N ASN A 2 -7.28 7.19 -12.55
CA ASN A 2 -7.88 6.37 -11.50
C ASN A 2 -6.98 5.15 -11.24
N LEU A 3 -6.23 5.17 -10.11
CA LEU A 3 -5.34 4.09 -9.70
C LEU A 3 -6.07 2.97 -8.94
N VAL A 4 -7.31 3.18 -8.53
CA VAL A 4 -8.06 2.26 -7.65
C VAL A 4 -8.23 0.87 -8.27
N PRO A 5 -8.63 0.70 -9.55
CA PRO A 5 -8.75 -0.61 -10.16
C PRO A 5 -7.43 -1.39 -10.19
N ASP A 6 -6.34 -0.73 -10.55
CA ASP A 6 -5.02 -1.37 -10.65
C ASP A 6 -4.44 -1.68 -9.27
N PHE A 7 -4.69 -0.82 -8.29
CA PHE A 7 -4.32 -1.07 -6.90
C PHE A 7 -5.09 -2.27 -6.32
N LYS A 8 -6.41 -2.32 -6.52
CA LYS A 8 -7.25 -3.47 -6.15
C LYS A 8 -6.74 -4.76 -6.78
N ASN A 9 -6.50 -4.73 -8.08
CA ASN A 9 -6.00 -5.90 -8.81
C ASN A 9 -4.64 -6.35 -8.27
N THR A 10 -3.73 -5.43 -8.00
CA THR A 10 -2.41 -5.74 -7.43
C THR A 10 -2.52 -6.35 -6.05
N LEU A 11 -3.40 -5.83 -5.17
CA LEU A 11 -3.52 -6.33 -3.80
C LEU A 11 -4.12 -7.73 -3.72
N PHE A 12 -5.16 -8.02 -4.53
CA PHE A 12 -6.01 -9.19 -4.33
C PHE A 12 -5.95 -10.25 -5.41
N ASN A 13 -5.56 -9.91 -6.62
CA ASN A 13 -5.63 -10.83 -7.77
C ASN A 13 -4.28 -11.14 -8.37
N TYR A 14 -3.28 -10.30 -8.15
CA TYR A 14 -1.97 -10.48 -8.76
C TYR A 14 -1.08 -11.41 -7.91
N ASN A 15 -0.60 -12.49 -8.49
CA ASN A 15 0.29 -13.43 -7.80
C ASN A 15 1.74 -12.96 -7.90
N VAL A 16 2.20 -12.16 -6.93
CA VAL A 16 3.57 -11.64 -6.87
C VAL A 16 4.55 -12.63 -6.19
N LYS A 17 4.13 -13.86 -5.90
CA LYS A 17 5.06 -14.86 -5.31
C LYS A 17 6.28 -15.12 -6.20
N ASP A 18 6.16 -14.88 -7.51
CA ASP A 18 7.27 -15.02 -8.45
C ASP A 18 8.13 -13.76 -8.57
N ILE A 19 7.68 -12.65 -8.02
CA ILE A 19 8.45 -11.42 -7.91
C ILE A 19 8.86 -11.27 -6.44
N ALA A 20 9.78 -12.13 -6.01
CA ALA A 20 10.55 -11.95 -4.78
C ALA A 20 11.50 -10.75 -4.96
N LEU A 21 10.94 -9.59 -5.25
CA LEU A 21 11.66 -8.35 -5.31
C LEU A 21 11.73 -7.84 -3.89
N ASP A 22 12.92 -7.93 -3.35
CA ASP A 22 13.26 -7.12 -2.20
C ASP A 22 13.33 -5.66 -2.66
N PHE A 23 12.13 -5.03 -2.75
CA PHE A 23 12.01 -3.61 -3.08
C PHE A 23 12.76 -2.72 -2.08
N SER A 24 13.19 -3.27 -0.94
CA SER A 24 13.99 -2.56 0.05
C SER A 24 15.45 -2.42 -0.40
N GLU A 25 15.96 -3.37 -1.19
CA GLU A 25 17.35 -3.37 -1.66
C GLU A 25 17.48 -2.76 -3.07
N MET A 26 16.43 -2.83 -3.88
CA MET A 26 16.43 -2.27 -5.23
C MET A 26 16.05 -0.77 -5.18
N GLY A 27 16.94 0.12 -5.57
CA GLY A 27 16.61 1.54 -5.74
C GLY A 27 15.43 1.73 -6.71
N ILE A 28 14.58 2.73 -6.49
CA ILE A 28 13.41 2.99 -7.33
C ILE A 28 13.80 3.19 -8.80
N ASP A 29 14.93 3.85 -9.06
CA ASP A 29 15.39 4.06 -10.43
C ASP A 29 15.76 2.74 -11.11
N ALA A 30 16.31 1.78 -10.37
CA ALA A 30 16.57 0.42 -10.87
C ALA A 30 15.24 -0.33 -11.09
N ALA A 31 14.26 -0.16 -10.19
CA ALA A 31 12.94 -0.76 -10.33
C ALA A 31 12.16 -0.19 -11.52
N ILE A 32 12.21 1.12 -11.77
CA ILE A 32 11.56 1.77 -12.94
C ILE A 32 12.15 1.25 -14.26
N ASN A 33 13.45 0.94 -14.27
CA ASN A 33 14.14 0.43 -15.45
C ASN A 33 14.05 -1.10 -15.58
N ASN A 34 13.41 -1.78 -14.63
CA ASN A 34 13.27 -3.23 -14.64
C ASN A 34 11.91 -3.63 -15.21
N ASP A 35 11.93 -4.48 -16.24
CA ASP A 35 10.71 -5.00 -16.89
C ASP A 35 9.75 -5.70 -15.92
N ILE A 36 10.26 -6.16 -14.78
CA ILE A 36 9.47 -6.83 -13.75
C ILE A 36 8.37 -5.92 -13.17
N LEU A 37 8.66 -4.63 -12.97
CA LEU A 37 7.62 -3.69 -12.52
C LEU A 37 6.56 -3.40 -13.58
N ALA A 38 6.89 -3.59 -14.84
CA ALA A 38 5.94 -3.45 -15.95
C ALA A 38 4.81 -4.49 -15.89
N GLU A 39 5.00 -5.58 -15.16
CA GLU A 39 4.00 -6.62 -14.96
C GLU A 39 3.07 -6.34 -13.76
N VAL A 40 3.48 -5.50 -12.82
CA VAL A 40 2.67 -5.13 -11.64
C VAL A 40 1.66 -4.04 -12.01
N PRO A 41 0.33 -4.30 -11.99
CA PRO A 41 -0.66 -3.36 -12.53
C PRO A 41 -0.55 -1.94 -11.97
N ILE A 42 -0.50 -1.78 -10.66
CA ILE A 42 -0.39 -0.45 -10.04
C ILE A 42 0.94 0.25 -10.37
N ALA A 43 2.05 -0.49 -10.38
CA ALA A 43 3.35 0.06 -10.72
C ALA A 43 3.39 0.52 -12.18
N LYS A 44 2.85 -0.30 -13.10
CA LYS A 44 2.71 0.06 -14.51
C LYS A 44 1.93 1.36 -14.69
N SER A 45 0.82 1.53 -13.98
CA SER A 45 0.00 2.72 -14.07
C SER A 45 0.73 3.95 -13.51
N ILE A 46 1.39 3.86 -12.38
CA ILE A 46 2.18 4.96 -11.83
C ILE A 46 3.35 5.30 -12.78
N VAL A 47 4.11 4.31 -13.26
CA VAL A 47 5.26 4.51 -14.14
C VAL A 47 4.85 5.10 -15.50
N ALA A 48 3.70 4.72 -16.05
CA ALA A 48 3.20 5.29 -17.32
C ALA A 48 3.03 6.81 -17.25
N PHE A 49 2.65 7.34 -16.08
CA PHE A 49 2.64 8.77 -15.83
C PHE A 49 4.04 9.36 -15.64
N CYS A 50 4.97 8.58 -15.09
CA CYS A 50 6.34 9.00 -14.88
C CYS A 50 7.13 9.24 -16.18
N LYS A 51 6.77 8.60 -17.29
CA LYS A 51 7.48 8.72 -18.57
C LYS A 51 7.34 10.07 -19.25
N THR A 52 6.41 10.90 -18.81
CA THR A 52 6.13 12.23 -19.40
C THR A 52 6.84 13.40 -18.70
N GLY A 53 7.81 13.11 -17.79
CA GLY A 53 8.53 14.16 -17.04
C GLY A 53 8.17 14.15 -15.57
N VAL A 54 8.79 13.24 -14.86
CA VAL A 54 8.43 12.79 -13.52
C VAL A 54 8.55 13.86 -12.47
N ALA A 55 7.43 14.18 -11.85
CA ALA A 55 7.43 14.82 -10.55
C ALA A 55 8.05 13.87 -9.50
N ILE A 56 8.87 14.41 -8.61
CA ILE A 56 9.43 13.72 -7.43
C ILE A 56 8.32 13.00 -6.65
N ARG A 57 7.11 13.56 -6.64
CA ARG A 57 5.90 13.02 -6.02
C ARG A 57 5.51 11.64 -6.57
N ASP A 58 5.55 11.44 -7.89
CA ASP A 58 5.12 10.18 -8.51
C ASP A 58 6.08 9.03 -8.17
N ARG A 59 7.38 9.34 -8.09
CA ARG A 59 8.39 8.39 -7.61
C ARG A 59 8.17 8.04 -6.13
N ASN A 60 7.82 9.02 -5.31
CA ASN A 60 7.51 8.79 -3.92
C ASN A 60 6.27 7.91 -3.79
N LEU A 61 5.18 8.22 -4.52
CA LEU A 61 3.97 7.40 -4.50
C LEU A 61 4.28 5.95 -4.89
N LEU A 62 5.07 5.72 -5.93
CA LEU A 62 5.48 4.38 -6.33
C LEU A 62 6.20 3.65 -5.19
N LYS A 63 7.17 4.31 -4.56
CA LYS A 63 7.93 3.77 -3.42
C LYS A 63 7.03 3.39 -2.25
N GLN A 64 6.15 4.29 -1.86
CA GLN A 64 5.23 4.08 -0.75
C GLN A 64 4.25 2.93 -1.05
N THR A 65 3.74 2.88 -2.27
CA THR A 65 2.81 1.84 -2.74
C THR A 65 3.47 0.47 -2.75
N LEU A 66 4.69 0.35 -3.27
CA LEU A 66 5.44 -0.91 -3.28
C LEU A 66 5.74 -1.40 -1.85
N ARG A 67 6.13 -0.50 -0.96
CA ARG A 67 6.35 -0.85 0.46
C ARG A 67 5.06 -1.32 1.14
N PHE A 68 3.94 -0.66 0.86
CA PHE A 68 2.64 -1.07 1.37
C PHE A 68 2.25 -2.47 0.90
N ILE A 69 2.39 -2.76 -0.39
CA ILE A 69 2.04 -4.05 -0.98
C ILE A 69 2.92 -5.17 -0.39
N ASP A 70 4.22 -4.94 -0.29
CA ASP A 70 5.16 -5.91 0.29
C ASP A 70 4.76 -6.26 1.74
N GLU A 71 4.55 -5.25 2.58
CA GLU A 71 4.17 -5.46 3.97
C GLU A 71 2.77 -6.07 4.10
N PHE A 72 1.79 -5.62 3.31
CA PHE A 72 0.43 -6.16 3.31
C PHE A 72 0.41 -7.66 3.04
N ARG A 73 1.24 -8.12 2.10
CA ARG A 73 1.34 -9.54 1.74
C ARG A 73 2.03 -10.41 2.77
N ARG A 74 2.90 -9.83 3.58
CA ARG A 74 3.55 -10.52 4.70
C ARG A 74 2.61 -10.76 5.87
N ASN A 75 1.51 -10.02 5.96
CA ASN A 75 0.53 -10.17 7.01
C ASN A 75 -0.37 -11.38 6.74
N ALA A 76 -0.50 -12.25 7.75
CA ALA A 76 -1.41 -13.39 7.70
C ALA A 76 -2.84 -12.89 7.94
N ILE A 77 -3.64 -12.83 6.88
CA ILE A 77 -5.07 -12.57 6.93
C ILE A 77 -5.79 -13.89 6.69
N SER A 78 -6.85 -14.17 7.45
CA SER A 78 -7.68 -15.36 7.23
C SER A 78 -8.18 -15.40 5.78
N PRO A 79 -8.02 -16.52 5.05
CA PRO A 79 -8.48 -16.63 3.66
C PRO A 79 -9.96 -16.32 3.48
N GLU A 80 -10.80 -16.73 4.43
CA GLU A 80 -12.23 -16.43 4.45
C GLU A 80 -12.49 -14.92 4.50
N LYS A 81 -11.75 -14.20 5.35
CA LYS A 81 -11.86 -12.75 5.46
C LYS A 81 -11.41 -12.02 4.21
N VAL A 82 -10.36 -12.51 3.56
CA VAL A 82 -9.90 -11.98 2.28
C VAL A 82 -10.97 -12.15 1.21
N GLU A 83 -11.59 -13.34 1.11
CA GLU A 83 -12.65 -13.60 0.11
C GLU A 83 -13.92 -12.76 0.38
N ASP A 84 -14.32 -12.62 1.63
CA ASP A 84 -15.45 -11.75 2.00
C ASP A 84 -15.15 -10.28 1.66
N TYR A 85 -13.92 -9.85 1.86
CA TYR A 85 -13.51 -8.50 1.52
C TYR A 85 -13.45 -8.26 0.01
N LYS A 86 -12.96 -9.24 -0.77
CA LYS A 86 -12.98 -9.20 -2.24
C LYS A 86 -14.40 -9.03 -2.78
N LYS A 87 -15.39 -9.76 -2.22
CA LYS A 87 -16.80 -9.61 -2.58
C LYS A 87 -17.33 -8.19 -2.32
N LYS A 88 -16.97 -7.58 -1.19
CA LYS A 88 -17.32 -6.17 -0.92
C LYS A 88 -16.69 -5.22 -1.93
N MET A 89 -15.46 -5.51 -2.36
CA MET A 89 -14.72 -4.74 -3.36
C MET A 89 -15.28 -4.87 -4.80
N GLU A 90 -16.22 -5.78 -5.05
CA GLU A 90 -16.96 -5.81 -6.31
C GLU A 90 -17.87 -4.58 -6.49
N ASN A 91 -18.29 -3.97 -5.38
CA ASN A 91 -19.01 -2.70 -5.41
C ASN A 91 -18.01 -1.55 -5.70
N PRO A 92 -18.10 -0.87 -6.85
CA PRO A 92 -17.15 0.18 -7.23
C PRO A 92 -17.11 1.36 -6.26
N LYS A 93 -18.24 1.72 -5.66
CA LYS A 93 -18.31 2.83 -4.67
C LYS A 93 -17.59 2.46 -3.37
N PHE A 94 -17.70 1.21 -2.95
CA PHE A 94 -16.99 0.72 -1.78
C PHE A 94 -15.48 0.68 -2.03
N ALA A 95 -15.06 0.10 -3.16
CA ALA A 95 -13.65 0.04 -3.55
C ALA A 95 -13.04 1.44 -3.67
N GLU A 96 -13.73 2.37 -4.34
CA GLU A 96 -13.28 3.75 -4.49
C GLU A 96 -13.11 4.43 -3.12
N LYS A 97 -14.11 4.31 -2.24
CA LYS A 97 -14.07 4.92 -0.90
C LYS A 97 -12.86 4.47 -0.08
N GLU A 98 -12.60 3.17 -0.03
CA GLU A 98 -11.57 2.61 0.86
C GLU A 98 -10.18 2.70 0.23
N LEU A 99 -10.02 2.31 -1.02
CA LEU A 99 -8.71 2.30 -1.68
C LEU A 99 -8.21 3.70 -2.02
N SER A 100 -9.09 4.65 -2.35
CA SER A 100 -8.68 6.04 -2.54
C SER A 100 -8.10 6.64 -1.26
N ARG A 101 -8.68 6.32 -0.10
CA ARG A 101 -8.13 6.77 1.19
C ARG A 101 -6.72 6.21 1.42
N VAL A 102 -6.53 4.93 1.17
CA VAL A 102 -5.20 4.29 1.30
C VAL A 102 -4.20 4.95 0.35
N LEU A 103 -4.55 5.10 -0.93
CA LEU A 103 -3.69 5.74 -1.93
C LEU A 103 -3.35 7.19 -1.56
N TYR A 104 -4.32 7.95 -1.05
CA TYR A 104 -4.09 9.31 -0.58
C TYR A 104 -3.09 9.36 0.57
N LEU A 105 -3.22 8.46 1.55
CA LEU A 105 -2.29 8.37 2.67
C LEU A 105 -0.88 7.97 2.21
N LEU A 106 -0.78 7.07 1.24
CA LEU A 106 0.50 6.69 0.63
C LEU A 106 1.16 7.88 -0.10
N ASP A 107 0.37 8.67 -0.83
CA ASP A 107 0.85 9.87 -1.52
C ASP A 107 1.37 10.95 -0.54
N CYS A 108 0.79 11.03 0.64
CA CYS A 108 1.19 11.95 1.69
C CYS A 108 2.40 11.48 2.51
N ASN A 109 2.72 10.18 2.51
CA ASN A 109 3.84 9.65 3.26
C ASN A 109 5.18 10.00 2.57
N ILE A 110 6.17 10.37 3.37
CA ILE A 110 7.57 10.55 2.93
C ILE A 110 8.38 9.32 3.33
N ASP A 111 8.13 8.79 4.51
CA ASP A 111 8.87 7.67 5.07
C ASP A 111 8.14 6.35 4.86
N THR A 112 8.85 5.38 4.29
CA THR A 112 8.32 4.05 3.97
C THR A 112 7.91 3.23 5.19
N VAL A 113 8.46 3.53 6.37
CA VAL A 113 8.03 2.91 7.64
C VAL A 113 6.54 3.16 7.89
N LYS A 114 6.07 4.38 7.65
CA LYS A 114 4.64 4.73 7.79
C LYS A 114 3.74 3.96 6.83
N SER A 115 4.20 3.71 5.62
CA SER A 115 3.46 2.90 4.64
C SER A 115 3.41 1.42 5.03
N GLY A 116 4.48 0.89 5.64
CA GLY A 116 4.47 -0.45 6.22
C GLY A 116 3.49 -0.56 7.40
N ILE A 117 3.48 0.41 8.32
CA ILE A 117 2.53 0.46 9.44
C ILE A 117 1.09 0.54 8.91
N LEU A 118 0.83 1.39 7.92
CA LEU A 118 -0.48 1.52 7.28
C LEU A 118 -0.96 0.19 6.69
N ALA A 119 -0.06 -0.57 6.07
CA ALA A 119 -0.37 -1.89 5.52
C ALA A 119 -0.79 -2.90 6.60
N ARG A 120 -0.12 -2.91 7.75
CA ARG A 120 -0.49 -3.75 8.91
C ARG A 120 -1.85 -3.39 9.49
N MET A 121 -2.14 -2.10 9.62
CA MET A 121 -3.44 -1.60 10.06
C MET A 121 -4.54 -2.03 9.09
N TYR A 122 -4.29 -1.91 7.78
CA TYR A 122 -5.23 -2.29 6.75
C TYR A 122 -5.49 -3.80 6.73
N ALA A 123 -4.45 -4.61 6.87
CA ALA A 123 -4.56 -6.05 7.03
C ALA A 123 -5.39 -6.44 8.27
N SER A 124 -5.18 -5.75 9.40
CA SER A 124 -5.95 -5.94 10.63
C SER A 124 -7.42 -5.57 10.47
N TYR A 125 -7.72 -4.55 9.67
CA TYR A 125 -9.09 -4.18 9.31
C TYR A 125 -9.75 -5.29 8.47
N ILE A 126 -9.10 -5.78 7.43
CA ILE A 126 -9.63 -6.85 6.56
C ILE A 126 -9.85 -8.13 7.38
N ASP A 127 -8.94 -8.45 8.29
CA ASP A 127 -9.03 -9.62 9.18
C ASP A 127 -10.12 -9.46 10.27
N GLY A 128 -10.76 -8.29 10.34
CA GLY A 128 -11.84 -8.01 11.29
C GLY A 128 -11.39 -7.71 12.72
N LYS A 129 -10.08 -7.51 12.95
CA LYS A 129 -9.53 -7.17 14.27
C LYS A 129 -9.83 -5.75 14.69
N ILE A 130 -9.96 -4.84 13.71
CA ILE A 130 -10.35 -3.46 13.91
C ILE A 130 -11.47 -3.06 12.94
N SER A 131 -12.29 -2.09 13.32
CA SER A 131 -13.32 -1.52 12.43
C SER A 131 -12.71 -0.53 11.44
N TRP A 132 -13.48 -0.17 10.40
CA TRP A 132 -13.09 0.88 9.46
C TRP A 132 -12.85 2.24 10.15
N ASN A 133 -13.68 2.59 11.12
CA ASN A 133 -13.51 3.84 11.86
C ASN A 133 -12.20 3.85 12.64
N VAL A 134 -11.88 2.75 13.34
CA VAL A 134 -10.61 2.61 14.05
C VAL A 134 -9.42 2.65 13.08
N PHE A 135 -9.53 1.99 11.91
CA PHE A 135 -8.50 2.11 10.87
C PHE A 135 -8.29 3.56 10.45
N CYS A 136 -9.37 4.32 10.24
CA CYS A 136 -9.28 5.73 9.87
C CYS A 136 -8.57 6.57 10.95
N GLU A 137 -8.94 6.39 12.21
CA GLU A 137 -8.31 7.11 13.33
C GLU A 137 -6.83 6.77 13.49
N LEU A 138 -6.49 5.48 13.44
CA LEU A 138 -5.11 5.03 13.52
C LEU A 138 -4.26 5.50 12.33
N SER A 139 -4.83 5.52 11.12
CA SER A 139 -4.13 6.00 9.94
C SER A 139 -3.87 7.51 9.99
N ASP A 140 -4.80 8.28 10.54
CA ASP A 140 -4.61 9.71 10.78
C ASP A 140 -3.53 9.95 11.84
N LEU A 141 -3.53 9.18 12.92
CA LEU A 141 -2.49 9.22 13.94
C LEU A 141 -1.11 8.88 13.35
N ASN A 142 -1.02 7.79 12.57
CA ASN A 142 0.21 7.37 11.89
C ASN A 142 0.80 8.48 11.00
N SER A 143 -0.04 9.27 10.35
CA SER A 143 0.42 10.39 9.52
C SER A 143 1.08 11.51 10.32
N ARG A 144 0.69 11.72 11.58
CA ARG A 144 1.10 12.84 12.44
C ARG A 144 2.24 12.50 13.40
N VAL A 145 2.37 11.24 13.81
CA VAL A 145 3.41 10.78 14.76
C VAL A 145 4.78 10.78 14.09
N PHE A 146 5.81 11.25 14.78
CA PHE A 146 7.19 11.12 14.31
C PHE A 146 7.69 9.68 14.47
N ILE A 147 8.56 9.24 13.55
CA ILE A 147 9.14 7.89 13.62
C ILE A 147 9.90 7.64 14.92
N ALA A 148 10.57 8.69 15.45
CA ALA A 148 11.25 8.62 16.74
C ALA A 148 10.28 8.30 17.89
N ASP A 149 9.04 8.76 17.82
CA ASP A 149 8.04 8.53 18.87
C ASP A 149 7.59 7.06 18.92
N TYR A 150 7.54 6.37 17.78
CA TYR A 150 7.29 4.93 17.76
C TYR A 150 8.35 4.12 18.51
N LYS A 151 9.62 4.54 18.41
CA LYS A 151 10.71 3.91 19.17
C LYS A 151 10.56 4.16 20.67
N ALA A 152 10.12 5.35 21.06
CA ALA A 152 9.87 5.68 22.46
C ALA A 152 8.72 4.84 23.04
N LEU A 153 7.62 4.63 22.29
CA LEU A 153 6.50 3.79 22.73
C LEU A 153 6.91 2.33 22.98
N VAL A 154 7.80 1.77 22.16
CA VAL A 154 8.31 0.40 22.32
C VAL A 154 9.20 0.24 23.57
N ILE A 155 9.85 1.31 24.03
CA ILE A 155 10.73 1.28 25.22
C ILE A 155 9.91 1.39 26.52
N MET A 156 8.66 1.88 26.45
CA MET A 156 7.80 2.08 27.62
C MET A 156 6.97 0.83 28.00
N ASP A 157 6.94 -0.21 27.15
CA ASP A 157 6.37 -1.54 27.43
C ASP A 157 7.41 -2.48 28.08
#